data_0b852911296b17aa55e41c71abcce1f3
#
_entry.id   0b852911296b17aa55e41c71abcce1f3
#
_cell.length_a   1.000
_cell.length_b   1.000
_cell.length_c   1.000
_cell.angle_alpha   90.00
_cell.angle_beta   90.00
_cell.angle_gamma   90.00
#
_symmetry.space_group_name_H-M   'P 1'
#
loop_
_entity.id
_entity.type
_entity.pdbx_description
1 polymer ?
#
loop_
_entity_poly.entity_id
_entity_poly.type
_entity_poly.pdbx_seq_one_letter_code
_entity_poly.pdbx_strand_id
1 'polypeptide(L)'
;MFNILYAFGWLFTLLPLRVLYFFSDLFYPIVYYIIRYRKSVVRTNLEKSFPDKTQKELRKIERRFYRFFCDLFLETLYEINISEAEIKRRFSFVNIEGLLEQHAGGKGILIMTAHYGNWEWGMNFPLFIAEDIVSCQIYKGLSNKQFDRFMYNLRAKYGGINVEKRELLRTMIKYKSGNDQGIYWMISDQTPAAQKIHYWTEFLHQDTPTLTGTEQLARKFDYAVFYAEIKRIKRGYYQCELIPITLKSAQTTEFEITEKYMRMLQKTIEDEPEYWLWSHRRWKYTRN
;
A
#
# COMPACT_ATOMS: atom_id res chain seq x y z
N MET A 1 -10.72 -1.98 -27.92
CA MET A 1 -10.25 -0.73 -27.27
C MET A 1 -9.19 -1.01 -26.16
N PHE A 2 -9.47 -1.82 -25.14
CA PHE A 2 -8.48 -2.12 -24.07
C PHE A 2 -7.16 -2.70 -24.60
N ASN A 3 -7.19 -3.68 -25.48
CA ASN A 3 -5.96 -4.29 -26.05
C ASN A 3 -5.09 -3.28 -26.81
N ILE A 4 -5.71 -2.31 -27.47
CA ILE A 4 -4.99 -1.24 -28.19
C ILE A 4 -4.33 -0.30 -27.17
N LEU A 5 -5.06 0.11 -26.13
CA LEU A 5 -4.52 0.93 -25.02
C LEU A 5 -3.39 0.20 -24.29
N TYR A 6 -3.55 -1.11 -24.08
CA TYR A 6 -2.51 -1.94 -23.49
C TYR A 6 -1.25 -1.98 -24.36
N ALA A 7 -1.39 -2.19 -25.69
CA ALA A 7 -0.28 -2.22 -26.61
C ALA A 7 0.47 -0.86 -26.65
N PHE A 8 -0.25 0.26 -26.65
CA PHE A 8 0.35 1.58 -26.54
C PHE A 8 1.04 1.77 -25.19
N GLY A 9 0.42 1.39 -24.09
CA GLY A 9 1.02 1.42 -22.77
C GLY A 9 2.31 0.59 -22.70
N TRP A 10 2.27 -0.62 -23.28
CA TRP A 10 3.44 -1.49 -23.36
C TRP A 10 4.58 -0.87 -24.13
N LEU A 11 4.33 -0.33 -25.34
CA LEU A 11 5.33 0.39 -26.13
C LEU A 11 5.86 1.62 -25.41
N PHE A 12 4.98 2.39 -24.77
CA PHE A 12 5.36 3.58 -24.01
C PHE A 12 6.28 3.25 -22.83
N THR A 13 6.07 2.12 -22.18
CA THR A 13 6.88 1.69 -21.02
C THR A 13 8.21 1.02 -21.41
N LEU A 14 8.51 0.85 -22.69
CA LEU A 14 9.86 0.53 -23.18
C LEU A 14 10.82 1.73 -23.10
N LEU A 15 10.28 2.94 -23.00
CA LEU A 15 11.09 4.14 -22.82
C LEU A 15 11.77 4.15 -21.44
N PRO A 16 12.99 4.69 -21.33
CA PRO A 16 13.64 4.85 -20.03
C PRO A 16 12.75 5.65 -19.06
N LEU A 17 12.75 5.27 -17.79
CA LEU A 17 11.90 5.91 -16.75
C LEU A 17 12.11 7.44 -16.67
N ARG A 18 13.30 7.94 -17.01
CA ARG A 18 13.55 9.39 -17.09
C ARG A 18 12.69 10.09 -18.14
N VAL A 19 12.41 9.43 -19.25
CA VAL A 19 11.53 9.95 -20.31
C VAL A 19 10.07 9.90 -19.84
N LEU A 20 9.69 8.83 -19.16
CA LEU A 20 8.34 8.74 -18.55
C LEU A 20 8.11 9.86 -17.54
N TYR A 21 9.12 10.25 -16.76
CA TYR A 21 9.01 11.38 -15.84
C TYR A 21 8.83 12.73 -16.54
N PHE A 22 9.39 12.92 -17.71
CA PHE A 22 9.09 14.11 -18.52
C PHE A 22 7.57 14.17 -18.85
N PHE A 23 6.97 13.04 -19.23
CA PHE A 23 5.53 12.97 -19.43
C PHE A 23 4.74 13.14 -18.11
N SER A 24 5.22 12.62 -16.98
CA SER A 24 4.63 12.87 -15.68
C SER A 24 4.56 14.36 -15.35
N ASP A 25 5.66 15.08 -15.59
CA ASP A 25 5.73 16.53 -15.37
C ASP A 25 4.78 17.29 -16.30
N LEU A 26 4.52 16.78 -17.52
CA LEU A 26 3.55 17.34 -18.45
C LEU A 26 2.09 17.01 -18.05
N PHE A 27 1.83 15.82 -17.52
CA PHE A 27 0.50 15.42 -17.06
C PHE A 27 0.08 16.12 -15.75
N TYR A 28 1.03 16.46 -14.89
CA TYR A 28 0.74 17.14 -13.63
C TYR A 28 -0.11 18.40 -13.79
N PRO A 29 0.22 19.40 -14.64
CA PRO A 29 -0.64 20.57 -14.81
C PRO A 29 -2.01 20.23 -15.36
N ILE A 30 -2.13 19.23 -16.24
CA ILE A 30 -3.41 18.78 -16.77
C ILE A 30 -4.29 18.20 -15.65
N VAL A 31 -3.75 17.28 -14.86
CA VAL A 31 -4.48 16.62 -13.77
C VAL A 31 -4.84 17.62 -12.65
N TYR A 32 -3.90 18.53 -12.32
CA TYR A 32 -4.07 19.44 -11.20
C TYR A 32 -4.90 20.68 -11.52
N TYR A 33 -4.71 21.32 -12.68
CA TYR A 33 -5.35 22.59 -13.02
C TYR A 33 -6.57 22.44 -13.93
N ILE A 34 -6.55 21.47 -14.88
CA ILE A 34 -7.60 21.31 -15.88
C ILE A 34 -8.63 20.30 -15.38
N ILE A 35 -8.24 19.03 -15.19
CA ILE A 35 -9.15 17.95 -14.77
C ILE A 35 -9.58 18.13 -13.31
N ARG A 36 -8.69 18.67 -12.47
CA ARG A 36 -8.91 18.86 -11.02
C ARG A 36 -9.33 17.59 -10.30
N TYR A 37 -8.70 16.46 -10.69
CA TYR A 37 -9.06 15.14 -10.18
C TYR A 37 -9.14 15.10 -8.67
N ARG A 38 -10.35 14.95 -8.11
CA ARG A 38 -10.65 14.89 -6.67
C ARG A 38 -10.04 16.01 -5.81
N LYS A 39 -9.81 17.19 -6.38
CA LYS A 39 -9.07 18.26 -5.72
C LYS A 39 -9.75 18.77 -4.45
N SER A 40 -11.08 18.82 -4.42
CA SER A 40 -11.84 19.17 -3.20
C SER A 40 -11.60 18.15 -2.08
N VAL A 41 -11.61 16.84 -2.42
CA VAL A 41 -11.35 15.77 -1.43
C VAL A 41 -9.95 15.89 -0.85
N VAL A 42 -8.93 16.04 -1.71
CA VAL A 42 -7.54 16.21 -1.27
C VAL A 42 -7.40 17.40 -0.34
N ARG A 43 -7.96 18.55 -0.73
CA ARG A 43 -7.88 19.78 0.07
C ARG A 43 -8.56 19.64 1.41
N THR A 44 -9.80 19.16 1.45
CA THR A 44 -10.54 18.93 2.70
C THR A 44 -9.80 17.96 3.62
N ASN A 45 -9.24 16.87 3.06
CA ASN A 45 -8.47 15.92 3.84
C ASN A 45 -7.23 16.59 4.46
N LEU A 46 -6.46 17.37 3.68
CA LEU A 46 -5.26 18.06 4.16
C LEU A 46 -5.59 19.12 5.22
N GLU A 47 -6.62 19.94 5.01
CA GLU A 47 -7.03 20.99 5.95
C GLU A 47 -7.43 20.42 7.32
N LYS A 48 -8.15 19.31 7.32
CA LYS A 48 -8.58 18.64 8.56
C LYS A 48 -7.45 17.86 9.23
N SER A 49 -6.51 17.32 8.45
CA SER A 49 -5.39 16.52 8.97
C SER A 49 -4.23 17.36 9.49
N PHE A 50 -4.13 18.61 9.08
CA PHE A 50 -3.06 19.52 9.48
C PHE A 50 -3.62 20.89 9.86
N PRO A 51 -4.40 20.99 10.97
CA PRO A 51 -5.09 22.22 11.35
C PRO A 51 -4.12 23.37 11.67
N ASP A 52 -2.90 23.06 12.10
CA ASP A 52 -1.88 24.06 12.47
C ASP A 52 -1.08 24.60 11.27
N LYS A 53 -1.24 23.99 10.07
CA LYS A 53 -0.54 24.44 8.86
C LYS A 53 -1.27 25.57 8.17
N THR A 54 -0.51 26.55 7.71
CA THR A 54 -1.03 27.66 6.90
C THR A 54 -1.56 27.17 5.54
N GLN A 55 -2.48 27.90 4.93
CA GLN A 55 -2.99 27.60 3.61
C GLN A 55 -1.88 27.54 2.52
N LYS A 56 -0.78 28.26 2.70
CA LYS A 56 0.40 28.21 1.82
C LYS A 56 1.11 26.87 1.91
N GLU A 57 1.29 26.35 3.11
CA GLU A 57 1.91 25.04 3.38
C GLU A 57 1.04 23.91 2.86
N LEU A 58 -0.27 23.94 3.15
CA LEU A 58 -1.23 22.94 2.64
C LEU A 58 -1.23 22.89 1.11
N ARG A 59 -1.23 24.05 0.43
CA ARG A 59 -1.10 24.11 -1.04
C ARG A 59 0.23 23.56 -1.55
N LYS A 60 1.31 23.69 -0.79
CA LYS A 60 2.62 23.10 -1.14
C LYS A 60 2.55 21.58 -1.09
N ILE A 61 1.97 21.01 -0.02
CA ILE A 61 1.73 19.57 0.13
C ILE A 61 0.82 19.07 -1.00
N GLU A 62 -0.32 19.73 -1.23
CA GLU A 62 -1.27 19.41 -2.30
C GLU A 62 -0.58 19.31 -3.68
N ARG A 63 0.24 20.30 -4.04
CA ARG A 63 0.97 20.29 -5.32
C ARG A 63 2.00 19.17 -5.42
N ARG A 64 2.73 18.89 -4.32
CA ARG A 64 3.69 17.79 -4.25
C ARG A 64 2.98 16.45 -4.37
N PHE A 65 1.84 16.27 -3.70
CA PHE A 65 1.00 15.08 -3.83
C PHE A 65 0.60 14.82 -5.28
N TYR A 66 0.10 15.82 -6.02
CA TYR A 66 -0.29 15.60 -7.42
C TYR A 66 0.87 15.31 -8.36
N ARG A 67 2.04 15.87 -8.11
CA ARG A 67 3.27 15.51 -8.85
C ARG A 67 3.64 14.04 -8.57
N PHE A 68 3.65 13.67 -7.31
CA PHE A 68 3.88 12.28 -6.92
C PHE A 68 2.81 11.33 -7.48
N PHE A 69 1.54 11.73 -7.46
CA PHE A 69 0.44 10.94 -8.00
C PHE A 69 0.59 10.66 -9.50
N CYS A 70 1.07 11.63 -10.27
CA CYS A 70 1.39 11.44 -11.69
C CYS A 70 2.61 10.52 -11.88
N ASP A 71 3.65 10.67 -11.05
CA ASP A 71 4.80 9.76 -11.03
C ASP A 71 4.37 8.32 -10.76
N LEU A 72 3.61 8.12 -9.68
CA LEU A 72 3.12 6.81 -9.25
C LEU A 72 2.31 6.10 -10.35
N PHE A 73 1.45 6.84 -11.06
CA PHE A 73 0.70 6.28 -12.18
C PHE A 73 1.62 5.75 -13.28
N LEU A 74 2.65 6.52 -13.66
CA LEU A 74 3.60 6.11 -14.69
C LEU A 74 4.56 5.02 -14.21
N GLU A 75 4.96 5.05 -12.95
CA GLU A 75 5.76 4.00 -12.32
C GLU A 75 5.00 2.65 -12.29
N THR A 76 3.70 2.69 -11.99
CA THR A 76 2.83 1.49 -12.05
C THR A 76 2.73 0.95 -13.49
N LEU A 77 2.58 1.83 -14.49
CA LEU A 77 2.63 1.38 -15.89
C LEU A 77 4.01 0.84 -16.28
N TYR A 78 5.09 1.48 -15.84
CA TYR A 78 6.46 1.06 -16.11
C TYR A 78 6.75 -0.35 -15.61
N GLU A 79 6.03 -0.82 -14.59
CA GLU A 79 6.12 -2.18 -14.07
C GLU A 79 5.83 -3.26 -15.14
N ILE A 80 5.10 -2.93 -16.22
CA ILE A 80 4.84 -3.84 -17.34
C ILE A 80 6.18 -4.40 -17.89
N ASN A 81 7.16 -3.53 -18.11
CA ASN A 81 8.42 -3.86 -18.81
C ASN A 81 9.68 -3.77 -17.94
N ILE A 82 9.58 -3.31 -16.69
CA ILE A 82 10.74 -3.22 -15.79
C ILE A 82 11.31 -4.62 -15.53
N SER A 83 12.64 -4.77 -15.63
CA SER A 83 13.31 -6.02 -15.31
C SER A 83 13.43 -6.23 -13.79
N GLU A 84 13.60 -7.49 -13.36
CA GLU A 84 13.84 -7.82 -11.95
C GLU A 84 15.08 -7.12 -11.38
N ALA A 85 16.16 -7.05 -12.15
CA ALA A 85 17.38 -6.33 -11.75
C ALA A 85 17.13 -4.84 -11.53
N GLU A 86 16.31 -4.22 -12.41
CA GLU A 86 15.97 -2.81 -12.30
C GLU A 86 15.03 -2.53 -11.12
N ILE A 87 14.00 -3.38 -10.89
CA ILE A 87 13.07 -3.18 -9.76
C ILE A 87 13.81 -3.39 -8.43
N LYS A 88 14.68 -4.41 -8.30
CA LYS A 88 15.50 -4.64 -7.10
C LYS A 88 16.43 -3.45 -6.80
N ARG A 89 16.94 -2.79 -7.83
CA ARG A 89 17.77 -1.59 -7.67
C ARG A 89 16.98 -0.37 -7.23
N ARG A 90 15.69 -0.30 -7.58
CA ARG A 90 14.82 0.85 -7.33
C ARG A 90 13.96 0.73 -6.08
N PHE A 91 13.69 -0.50 -5.66
CA PHE A 91 12.93 -0.77 -4.46
C PHE A 91 13.66 -1.80 -3.62
N SER A 92 14.10 -1.40 -2.44
CA SER A 92 14.81 -2.26 -1.49
C SER A 92 14.00 -2.48 -0.23
N PHE A 93 14.26 -3.60 0.44
CA PHE A 93 13.72 -3.90 1.77
C PHE A 93 14.85 -3.86 2.79
N VAL A 94 14.56 -3.33 3.97
CA VAL A 94 15.44 -3.37 5.15
C VAL A 94 14.73 -4.05 6.31
N ASN A 95 15.48 -4.65 7.21
CA ASN A 95 15.00 -5.47 8.33
C ASN A 95 14.19 -6.71 7.89
N ILE A 96 14.46 -7.23 6.69
CA ILE A 96 13.80 -8.41 6.16
C ILE A 96 14.22 -9.67 6.94
N GLU A 97 15.45 -9.69 7.47
CA GLU A 97 16.03 -10.80 8.21
C GLU A 97 15.19 -11.13 9.45
N GLY A 98 14.81 -10.11 10.24
CA GLY A 98 13.98 -10.30 11.43
C GLY A 98 12.59 -10.86 11.13
N LEU A 99 12.02 -10.53 9.96
CA LEU A 99 10.77 -11.14 9.47
C LEU A 99 11.00 -12.61 9.08
N LEU A 100 12.06 -12.88 8.34
CA LEU A 100 12.39 -14.24 7.87
C LEU A 100 12.75 -15.18 9.03
N GLU A 101 13.39 -14.68 10.07
CA GLU A 101 13.64 -15.45 11.32
C GLU A 101 12.32 -15.90 11.97
N GLN A 102 11.31 -15.02 12.04
CA GLN A 102 9.99 -15.39 12.58
C GLN A 102 9.32 -16.45 11.71
N HIS A 103 9.41 -16.30 10.38
CA HIS A 103 8.85 -17.27 9.44
C HIS A 103 9.57 -18.63 9.55
N ALA A 104 10.91 -18.66 9.59
CA ALA A 104 11.70 -19.88 9.77
C ALA A 104 11.42 -20.56 11.12
N GLY A 105 11.05 -19.78 12.15
CA GLY A 105 10.55 -20.28 13.43
C GLY A 105 9.13 -20.86 13.39
N GLY A 106 8.53 -21.00 12.19
CA GLY A 106 7.20 -21.59 11.99
C GLY A 106 6.04 -20.62 12.21
N LYS A 107 6.29 -19.30 12.24
CA LYS A 107 5.21 -18.31 12.34
C LYS A 107 4.77 -17.81 10.97
N GLY A 108 3.46 -17.72 10.75
CA GLY A 108 2.91 -16.93 9.66
C GLY A 108 3.11 -15.44 9.90
N ILE A 109 3.21 -14.67 8.83
CA ILE A 109 3.52 -13.25 8.87
C ILE A 109 2.38 -12.45 8.24
N LEU A 110 1.94 -11.40 8.94
CA LEU A 110 1.06 -10.37 8.39
C LEU A 110 1.83 -9.06 8.26
N ILE A 111 1.90 -8.51 7.06
CA ILE A 111 2.53 -7.23 6.80
C ILE A 111 1.43 -6.19 6.57
N MET A 112 1.30 -5.25 7.50
CA MET A 112 0.36 -4.13 7.37
C MET A 112 1.04 -2.99 6.63
N THR A 113 0.43 -2.55 5.54
CA THR A 113 0.93 -1.42 4.73
C THR A 113 -0.19 -0.44 4.42
N ALA A 114 0.14 0.65 3.74
CA ALA A 114 -0.77 1.71 3.35
C ALA A 114 -0.63 2.07 1.87
N HIS A 115 -1.59 2.83 1.33
CA HIS A 115 -1.44 3.48 0.03
C HIS A 115 -0.49 4.69 0.17
N TYR A 116 0.76 4.39 0.52
CA TYR A 116 1.83 5.35 0.77
C TYR A 116 3.08 4.99 -0.04
N GLY A 117 3.77 5.98 -0.56
CA GLY A 117 4.91 5.76 -1.46
C GLY A 117 4.49 4.96 -2.71
N ASN A 118 5.37 4.13 -3.22
CA ASN A 118 5.04 3.22 -4.31
C ASN A 118 4.71 1.83 -3.78
N TRP A 119 3.50 1.66 -3.23
CA TRP A 119 3.01 0.39 -2.69
C TRP A 119 2.84 -0.70 -3.77
N GLU A 120 2.64 -0.34 -5.05
CA GLU A 120 2.54 -1.34 -6.12
C GLU A 120 3.91 -2.00 -6.34
N TRP A 121 4.99 -1.22 -6.37
CA TRP A 121 6.33 -1.79 -6.45
C TRP A 121 6.72 -2.59 -5.19
N GLY A 122 6.10 -2.36 -4.04
CA GLY A 122 6.24 -3.19 -2.85
C GLY A 122 5.84 -4.65 -3.07
N MET A 123 5.02 -4.93 -4.10
CA MET A 123 4.61 -6.28 -4.47
C MET A 123 5.74 -7.10 -5.13
N ASN A 124 6.92 -6.52 -5.35
CA ASN A 124 8.13 -7.24 -5.78
C ASN A 124 8.81 -8.02 -4.62
N PHE A 125 8.25 -8.00 -3.43
CA PHE A 125 8.77 -8.69 -2.24
C PHE A 125 9.19 -10.14 -2.48
N PRO A 126 8.49 -10.96 -3.29
CA PRO A 126 8.93 -12.33 -3.59
C PRO A 126 10.34 -12.43 -4.18
N LEU A 127 10.84 -11.38 -4.83
CA LEU A 127 12.21 -11.36 -5.35
C LEU A 127 13.31 -11.29 -4.25
N PHE A 128 12.94 -11.07 -2.99
CA PHE A 128 13.85 -10.87 -1.85
C PHE A 128 13.77 -12.01 -0.81
N ILE A 129 12.95 -13.01 -1.07
CA ILE A 129 12.77 -14.18 -0.20
C ILE A 129 13.07 -15.46 -0.99
N ALA A 130 13.19 -16.59 -0.31
CA ALA A 130 13.38 -17.88 -0.97
C ALA A 130 12.11 -18.27 -1.78
N GLU A 131 12.30 -18.99 -2.89
CA GLU A 131 11.23 -19.30 -3.85
C GLU A 131 10.14 -20.21 -3.26
N ASP A 132 10.46 -20.98 -2.23
CA ASP A 132 9.55 -21.86 -1.51
C ASP A 132 8.67 -21.12 -0.48
N ILE A 133 8.99 -19.86 -0.15
CA ILE A 133 8.20 -19.06 0.79
C ILE A 133 6.98 -18.46 0.08
N VAL A 134 5.80 -18.81 0.56
CA VAL A 134 4.54 -18.29 0.02
C VAL A 134 4.33 -16.83 0.41
N SER A 135 4.28 -15.93 -0.58
CA SER A 135 3.93 -14.53 -0.40
C SER A 135 2.58 -14.21 -1.05
N CYS A 136 1.61 -13.82 -0.24
CA CYS A 136 0.24 -13.51 -0.65
C CYS A 136 -0.03 -12.02 -0.59
N GLN A 137 -0.63 -11.47 -1.65
CA GLN A 137 -1.05 -10.07 -1.75
C GLN A 137 -2.57 -10.00 -1.70
N ILE A 138 -3.09 -9.34 -0.66
CA ILE A 138 -4.53 -9.31 -0.42
C ILE A 138 -5.15 -8.13 -1.16
N TYR A 139 -6.09 -8.42 -2.05
CA TYR A 139 -6.72 -7.40 -2.86
C TYR A 139 -8.26 -7.49 -2.85
N LYS A 140 -8.89 -6.41 -3.27
CA LYS A 140 -10.32 -6.36 -3.58
C LYS A 140 -10.46 -6.18 -5.09
N GLY A 141 -11.19 -7.10 -5.73
CA GLY A 141 -11.45 -7.04 -7.17
C GLY A 141 -12.06 -5.69 -7.59
N LEU A 142 -11.64 -5.19 -8.74
CA LEU A 142 -12.11 -3.94 -9.32
C LEU A 142 -13.38 -4.16 -10.16
N SER A 143 -14.21 -3.12 -10.28
CA SER A 143 -15.45 -3.19 -11.08
C SER A 143 -15.16 -3.36 -12.57
N ASN A 144 -14.13 -2.74 -13.09
CA ASN A 144 -13.69 -2.92 -14.47
C ASN A 144 -12.85 -4.22 -14.58
N LYS A 145 -13.42 -5.27 -15.15
CA LYS A 145 -12.80 -6.60 -15.25
C LYS A 145 -11.50 -6.64 -16.06
N GLN A 146 -11.36 -5.81 -17.08
CA GLN A 146 -10.15 -5.76 -17.90
C GLN A 146 -8.99 -5.11 -17.12
N PHE A 147 -9.29 -4.02 -16.41
CA PHE A 147 -8.31 -3.36 -15.55
C PHE A 147 -7.97 -4.20 -14.32
N ASP A 148 -8.96 -4.90 -13.76
CA ASP A 148 -8.76 -5.86 -12.66
C ASP A 148 -7.76 -6.96 -13.07
N ARG A 149 -7.98 -7.59 -14.23
CA ARG A 149 -7.08 -8.60 -14.79
C ARG A 149 -5.67 -8.04 -15.07
N PHE A 150 -5.58 -6.82 -15.57
CA PHE A 150 -4.31 -6.14 -15.79
C PHE A 150 -3.53 -5.99 -14.48
N MET A 151 -4.15 -5.42 -13.44
CA MET A 151 -3.53 -5.25 -12.12
C MET A 151 -3.20 -6.58 -11.44
N TYR A 152 -4.07 -7.59 -11.63
CA TYR A 152 -3.81 -8.95 -11.14
C TYR A 152 -2.53 -9.53 -11.72
N ASN A 153 -2.37 -9.46 -13.05
CA ASN A 153 -1.18 -9.97 -13.73
C ASN A 153 0.08 -9.18 -13.34
N LEU A 154 -0.04 -7.87 -13.20
CA LEU A 154 1.07 -6.99 -12.83
C LEU A 154 1.60 -7.37 -11.43
N ARG A 155 0.73 -7.50 -10.45
CA ARG A 155 1.08 -7.89 -9.07
C ARG A 155 1.62 -9.32 -8.95
N ALA A 156 1.20 -10.23 -9.83
CA ALA A 156 1.69 -11.61 -9.85
C ALA A 156 3.04 -11.77 -10.58
N LYS A 157 3.52 -10.71 -11.24
CA LYS A 157 4.69 -10.74 -12.11
C LYS A 157 5.95 -11.34 -11.45
N TYR A 158 6.11 -11.12 -10.17
CA TYR A 158 7.30 -11.53 -9.40
C TYR A 158 7.06 -12.75 -8.51
N GLY A 159 6.05 -13.57 -8.80
CA GLY A 159 5.77 -14.81 -8.06
C GLY A 159 4.83 -14.65 -6.86
N GLY A 160 4.36 -13.45 -6.57
CA GLY A 160 3.37 -13.23 -5.52
C GLY A 160 2.00 -13.82 -5.87
N ILE A 161 1.30 -14.35 -4.88
CA ILE A 161 -0.05 -14.93 -5.02
C ILE A 161 -1.10 -13.88 -4.69
N ASN A 162 -1.90 -13.50 -5.67
CA ASN A 162 -3.02 -12.59 -5.43
C ASN A 162 -4.20 -13.33 -4.80
N VAL A 163 -4.63 -12.88 -3.62
CA VAL A 163 -5.74 -13.49 -2.87
C VAL A 163 -6.87 -12.47 -2.69
N GLU A 164 -8.07 -12.78 -3.17
CA GLU A 164 -9.23 -11.94 -2.91
C GLU A 164 -9.53 -11.89 -1.39
N LYS A 165 -9.88 -10.73 -0.89
CA LYS A 165 -10.17 -10.50 0.54
C LYS A 165 -11.16 -11.50 1.13
N ARG A 166 -12.14 -11.98 0.35
CA ARG A 166 -13.14 -12.98 0.79
C ARG A 166 -12.56 -14.39 0.97
N GLU A 167 -11.47 -14.71 0.24
CA GLU A 167 -10.81 -16.02 0.27
C GLU A 167 -9.65 -16.07 1.27
N LEU A 168 -9.29 -14.94 1.88
CA LEU A 168 -8.10 -14.82 2.74
C LEU A 168 -8.08 -15.85 3.86
N LEU A 169 -9.16 -15.94 4.65
CA LEU A 169 -9.23 -16.87 5.78
C LEU A 169 -9.04 -18.33 5.33
N ARG A 170 -9.69 -18.72 4.23
CA ARG A 170 -9.55 -20.06 3.64
C ARG A 170 -8.13 -20.34 3.17
N THR A 171 -7.50 -19.35 2.54
CA THR A 171 -6.10 -19.43 2.08
C THR A 171 -5.14 -19.59 3.26
N MET A 172 -5.32 -18.80 4.33
CA MET A 172 -4.49 -18.91 5.54
C MET A 172 -4.61 -20.29 6.20
N ILE A 173 -5.84 -20.84 6.30
CA ILE A 173 -6.06 -22.19 6.84
C ILE A 173 -5.38 -23.24 5.97
N LYS A 174 -5.50 -23.14 4.64
CA LYS A 174 -4.87 -24.08 3.69
C LYS A 174 -3.35 -24.14 3.88
N TYR A 175 -2.69 -22.99 3.92
CA TYR A 175 -1.24 -22.94 4.07
C TYR A 175 -0.79 -23.39 5.46
N LYS A 176 -1.48 -22.97 6.51
CA LYS A 176 -1.18 -23.42 7.87
C LYS A 176 -1.26 -24.95 8.03
N SER A 177 -2.27 -25.59 7.43
CA SER A 177 -2.41 -27.06 7.48
C SER A 177 -1.36 -27.79 6.63
N GLY A 178 -0.81 -27.14 5.60
CA GLY A 178 0.28 -27.65 4.76
C GLY A 178 1.69 -27.41 5.32
N ASN A 179 1.81 -26.93 6.56
CA ASN A 179 3.09 -26.56 7.20
C ASN A 179 3.81 -25.37 6.55
N ASP A 180 3.14 -24.63 5.69
CA ASP A 180 3.65 -23.41 5.04
C ASP A 180 2.83 -22.22 5.55
N GLN A 181 3.40 -21.49 6.51
CA GLN A 181 2.64 -20.46 7.22
C GLN A 181 2.33 -19.20 6.38
N GLY A 182 3.03 -18.97 5.29
CA GLY A 182 2.84 -17.83 4.37
C GLY A 182 3.11 -16.45 4.95
N ILE A 183 3.37 -15.50 4.04
CA ILE A 183 3.53 -14.07 4.31
C ILE A 183 2.40 -13.34 3.60
N TYR A 184 1.62 -12.51 4.31
CA TYR A 184 0.39 -11.88 3.78
C TYR A 184 0.49 -10.36 3.85
N TRP A 185 0.44 -9.70 2.69
CA TRP A 185 0.44 -8.24 2.56
C TRP A 185 -0.97 -7.68 2.66
N MET A 186 -1.20 -6.80 3.64
CA MET A 186 -2.50 -6.26 4.00
C MET A 186 -2.49 -4.73 3.92
N ILE A 187 -3.08 -4.14 2.88
CA ILE A 187 -3.29 -2.69 2.82
C ILE A 187 -4.45 -2.33 3.75
N SER A 188 -4.18 -1.59 4.83
CA SER A 188 -5.11 -1.42 5.95
C SER A 188 -5.52 0.03 6.24
N ASP A 189 -5.16 1.00 5.40
CA ASP A 189 -5.38 2.43 5.61
C ASP A 189 -6.70 3.00 5.08
N GLN A 190 -7.51 2.19 4.39
CA GLN A 190 -8.78 2.67 3.82
C GLN A 190 -9.96 2.49 4.78
N THR A 191 -11.08 3.16 4.44
CA THR A 191 -12.31 3.13 5.22
C THR A 191 -13.00 1.77 5.12
N PRO A 192 -13.37 1.12 6.24
CA PRO A 192 -14.20 -0.08 6.21
C PRO A 192 -15.60 0.20 5.61
N ALA A 193 -16.32 -0.86 5.22
CA ALA A 193 -17.75 -0.73 4.94
C ALA A 193 -18.51 -0.40 6.24
N ALA A 194 -19.61 0.35 6.16
CA ALA A 194 -20.33 0.82 7.35
C ALA A 194 -20.66 -0.31 8.33
N GLN A 195 -21.12 -1.47 7.81
CA GLN A 195 -21.50 -2.63 8.63
C GLN A 195 -20.29 -3.39 9.24
N LYS A 196 -19.05 -2.99 8.90
CA LYS A 196 -17.79 -3.59 9.37
C LYS A 196 -16.94 -2.61 10.17
N ILE A 197 -17.55 -1.55 10.69
CA ILE A 197 -16.89 -0.61 11.59
C ILE A 197 -17.04 -1.16 13.00
N HIS A 198 -15.93 -1.65 13.58
CA HIS A 198 -15.88 -2.19 14.93
C HIS A 198 -15.03 -1.34 15.87
N TYR A 199 -14.16 -0.49 15.31
CA TYR A 199 -13.25 0.33 16.09
C TYR A 199 -13.05 1.69 15.45
N TRP A 200 -12.98 2.72 16.30
CA TRP A 200 -12.70 4.10 15.95
C TRP A 200 -11.49 4.57 16.76
N THR A 201 -10.59 5.29 16.10
CA THR A 201 -9.45 5.95 16.73
C THR A 201 -9.32 7.37 16.20
N GLU A 202 -8.65 8.23 16.93
CA GLU A 202 -8.20 9.51 16.38
C GLU A 202 -7.04 9.25 15.42
N PHE A 203 -7.12 9.77 14.21
CA PHE A 203 -6.09 9.64 13.20
C PHE A 203 -6.02 10.93 12.38
N LEU A 204 -4.84 11.58 12.40
CA LEU A 204 -4.65 12.87 11.75
C LEU A 204 -5.72 13.89 12.17
N HIS A 205 -5.90 14.05 13.49
CA HIS A 205 -6.86 14.98 14.12
C HIS A 205 -8.33 14.71 13.77
N GLN A 206 -8.69 13.52 13.35
CA GLN A 206 -10.06 13.18 12.97
C GLN A 206 -10.47 11.82 13.54
N ASP A 207 -11.70 11.72 14.05
CA ASP A 207 -12.32 10.43 14.38
C ASP A 207 -12.37 9.53 13.14
N THR A 208 -11.76 8.37 13.23
CA THR A 208 -11.46 7.54 12.06
C THR A 208 -11.87 6.09 12.29
N PRO A 209 -12.79 5.54 11.49
CA PRO A 209 -13.09 4.11 11.53
C PRO A 209 -11.97 3.31 10.89
N THR A 210 -11.58 2.20 11.53
CA THR A 210 -10.41 1.39 11.13
C THR A 210 -10.78 -0.01 10.66
N LEU A 211 -9.89 -0.60 9.86
CA LEU A 211 -9.98 -2.00 9.44
C LEU A 211 -9.33 -2.89 10.51
N THR A 212 -10.14 -3.61 11.27
CA THR A 212 -9.67 -4.51 12.35
C THR A 212 -9.43 -5.95 11.91
N GLY A 213 -9.76 -6.29 10.65
CA GLY A 213 -9.69 -7.66 10.16
C GLY A 213 -8.28 -8.27 10.17
N THR A 214 -7.24 -7.46 9.95
CA THR A 214 -5.85 -7.92 10.01
C THR A 214 -5.49 -8.36 11.42
N GLU A 215 -5.81 -7.55 12.44
CA GLU A 215 -5.59 -7.89 13.84
C GLU A 215 -6.36 -9.14 14.26
N GLN A 216 -7.65 -9.24 13.89
CA GLN A 216 -8.46 -10.42 14.20
C GLN A 216 -7.83 -11.71 13.66
N LEU A 217 -7.28 -11.68 12.43
CA LEU A 217 -6.58 -12.81 11.85
C LEU A 217 -5.24 -13.06 12.54
N ALA A 218 -4.46 -12.01 12.82
CA ALA A 218 -3.21 -12.11 13.54
C ALA A 218 -3.38 -12.83 14.88
N ARG A 219 -4.31 -12.35 15.71
CA ARG A 219 -4.60 -12.93 17.04
C ARG A 219 -5.12 -14.35 16.96
N LYS A 220 -6.03 -14.64 16.00
CA LYS A 220 -6.59 -15.97 15.79
C LYS A 220 -5.54 -17.02 15.46
N PHE A 221 -4.53 -16.66 14.67
CA PHE A 221 -3.51 -17.60 14.19
C PHE A 221 -2.17 -17.47 14.93
N ASP A 222 -2.02 -16.51 15.83
CA ASP A 222 -0.79 -16.09 16.50
C ASP A 222 0.34 -15.76 15.49
N TYR A 223 0.00 -15.02 14.43
CA TYR A 223 0.96 -14.60 13.43
C TYR A 223 1.77 -13.38 13.90
N ALA A 224 3.04 -13.30 13.50
CA ALA A 224 3.81 -12.10 13.71
C ALA A 224 3.30 -10.98 12.77
N VAL A 225 3.25 -9.75 13.27
CA VAL A 225 2.74 -8.60 12.53
C VAL A 225 3.82 -7.56 12.38
N PHE A 226 4.03 -7.12 11.14
CA PHE A 226 4.98 -6.08 10.77
C PHE A 226 4.26 -4.91 10.10
N TYR A 227 4.78 -3.71 10.28
CA TYR A 227 4.44 -2.52 9.51
C TYR A 227 5.45 -2.35 8.38
N ALA A 228 4.98 -2.18 7.16
CA ALA A 228 5.80 -1.85 6.00
C ALA A 228 5.80 -0.34 5.80
N GLU A 229 6.86 0.33 6.25
CA GLU A 229 7.08 1.76 6.05
C GLU A 229 7.82 1.97 4.72
N ILE A 230 7.14 2.55 3.73
CA ILE A 230 7.72 2.81 2.41
C ILE A 230 8.17 4.26 2.33
N LYS A 231 9.47 4.50 2.19
CA LYS A 231 10.08 5.83 2.03
C LYS A 231 10.52 6.05 0.59
N ARG A 232 10.26 7.24 0.05
CA ARG A 232 10.79 7.67 -1.23
C ARG A 232 12.18 8.28 -1.03
N ILE A 233 13.23 7.54 -1.38
CA ILE A 233 14.63 8.02 -1.23
C ILE A 233 14.93 9.12 -2.25
N LYS A 234 14.45 8.94 -3.47
CA LYS A 234 14.46 9.93 -4.56
C LYS A 234 13.43 9.52 -5.60
N ARG A 235 13.18 10.35 -6.61
CA ARG A 235 12.22 10.05 -7.68
C ARG A 235 12.56 8.70 -8.33
N GLY A 236 11.62 7.72 -8.25
CA GLY A 236 11.77 6.37 -8.76
C GLY A 236 12.69 5.46 -7.96
N TYR A 237 12.97 5.79 -6.71
CA TYR A 237 13.72 4.94 -5.79
C TYR A 237 13.05 4.94 -4.41
N TYR A 238 12.78 3.75 -3.90
CA TYR A 238 12.07 3.55 -2.66
C TYR A 238 12.78 2.55 -1.76
N GLN A 239 12.53 2.66 -0.49
CA GLN A 239 12.97 1.69 0.52
C GLN A 239 11.77 1.36 1.40
N CYS A 240 11.56 0.08 1.66
CA CYS A 240 10.55 -0.41 2.58
C CYS A 240 11.25 -0.95 3.83
N GLU A 241 10.96 -0.37 4.98
CA GLU A 241 11.40 -0.89 6.26
C GLU A 241 10.32 -1.76 6.88
N LEU A 242 10.68 -2.99 7.29
CA LEU A 242 9.77 -3.94 7.92
C LEU A 242 9.93 -3.84 9.45
N ILE A 243 9.03 -3.11 10.09
CA ILE A 243 9.08 -2.77 11.52
C ILE A 243 8.12 -3.69 12.29
N PRO A 244 8.56 -4.44 13.30
CA PRO A 244 7.67 -5.31 14.05
C PRO A 244 6.65 -4.51 14.86
N ILE A 245 5.35 -4.82 14.71
CA ILE A 245 4.27 -4.35 15.57
C ILE A 245 4.13 -5.27 16.79
N THR A 246 4.11 -6.58 16.53
CA THR A 246 4.13 -7.63 17.55
C THR A 246 4.57 -8.96 16.95
N LEU A 247 5.33 -9.74 17.74
CA LEU A 247 5.73 -11.10 17.38
C LEU A 247 4.84 -12.17 18.03
N LYS A 248 3.93 -11.77 18.95
CA LYS A 248 3.05 -12.64 19.74
C LYS A 248 1.63 -12.05 19.75
N SER A 249 0.96 -12.10 18.62
CA SER A 249 -0.33 -11.40 18.44
C SER A 249 -1.44 -11.99 19.31
N ALA A 250 -1.39 -13.28 19.66
CA ALA A 250 -2.36 -13.87 20.59
C ALA A 250 -2.32 -13.29 22.01
N GLN A 251 -1.19 -12.67 22.40
CA GLN A 251 -1.02 -12.05 23.72
C GLN A 251 -1.40 -10.56 23.75
N THR A 252 -1.71 -9.94 22.61
CA THR A 252 -2.12 -8.53 22.55
C THR A 252 -3.56 -8.35 23.04
N THR A 253 -3.84 -7.16 23.55
CA THR A 253 -5.21 -6.76 23.88
C THR A 253 -6.02 -6.45 22.61
N GLU A 254 -7.32 -6.33 22.73
CA GLU A 254 -8.18 -6.02 21.59
C GLU A 254 -7.88 -4.61 21.04
N PHE A 255 -7.75 -4.49 19.73
CA PHE A 255 -7.38 -3.29 18.95
C PHE A 255 -5.96 -2.75 19.16
N GLU A 256 -5.12 -3.40 19.96
CA GLU A 256 -3.75 -2.96 20.22
C GLU A 256 -2.89 -2.94 18.94
N ILE A 257 -3.00 -3.98 18.11
CA ILE A 257 -2.25 -4.08 16.85
C ILE A 257 -2.72 -2.99 15.87
N THR A 258 -4.04 -2.82 15.78
CA THR A 258 -4.67 -1.79 14.94
C THR A 258 -4.23 -0.40 15.36
N GLU A 259 -4.23 -0.10 16.66
CA GLU A 259 -3.83 1.20 17.18
C GLU A 259 -2.34 1.49 16.94
N LYS A 260 -1.46 0.52 17.21
CA LYS A 260 -0.03 0.66 16.92
C LYS A 260 0.21 0.95 15.44
N TYR A 261 -0.45 0.19 14.55
CA TYR A 261 -0.37 0.43 13.10
C TYR A 261 -0.81 1.86 12.73
N MET A 262 -1.94 2.32 13.27
CA MET A 262 -2.46 3.65 12.99
C MET A 262 -1.52 4.76 13.47
N ARG A 263 -0.86 4.59 14.64
CA ARG A 263 0.14 5.56 15.13
C ARG A 263 1.39 5.57 14.26
N MET A 264 1.90 4.41 13.84
CA MET A 264 3.06 4.31 12.96
C MET A 264 2.77 4.94 11.60
N LEU A 265 1.61 4.63 10.99
CA LEU A 265 1.19 5.22 9.74
C LEU A 265 0.99 6.74 9.86
N GLN A 266 0.39 7.22 10.96
CA GLN A 266 0.23 8.66 11.20
C GLN A 266 1.58 9.36 11.20
N LYS A 267 2.55 8.83 11.93
CA LYS A 267 3.91 9.38 11.95
C LYS A 267 4.53 9.44 10.56
N THR A 268 4.44 8.33 9.80
CA THR A 268 4.95 8.28 8.42
C THR A 268 4.32 9.36 7.53
N ILE A 269 3.01 9.62 7.67
CA ILE A 269 2.30 10.65 6.90
C ILE A 269 2.68 12.06 7.37
N GLU A 270 2.85 12.29 8.67
CA GLU A 270 3.26 13.59 9.22
C GLU A 270 4.68 13.98 8.78
N ASP A 271 5.58 12.99 8.68
CA ASP A 271 6.96 13.20 8.25
C ASP A 271 7.04 13.62 6.76
N GLU A 272 6.35 12.94 5.85
CA GLU A 272 6.34 13.25 4.41
C GLU A 272 4.92 13.11 3.83
N PRO A 273 4.04 14.10 4.08
CA PRO A 273 2.60 13.98 3.79
C PRO A 273 2.26 13.85 2.31
N GLU A 274 3.10 14.30 1.40
CA GLU A 274 2.84 14.26 -0.04
C GLU A 274 2.74 12.85 -0.64
N TYR A 275 3.19 11.81 0.08
CA TYR A 275 3.26 10.45 -0.47
C TYR A 275 2.08 9.54 -0.07
N TRP A 276 1.13 10.02 0.76
CA TRP A 276 -0.08 9.28 1.06
C TRP A 276 -1.20 9.57 0.03
N LEU A 277 -2.10 8.60 -0.18
CA LEU A 277 -3.18 8.69 -1.18
C LEU A 277 -4.33 9.60 -0.74
N TRP A 278 -4.09 10.91 -0.66
CA TRP A 278 -5.06 11.92 -0.25
C TRP A 278 -6.34 11.98 -1.08
N SER A 279 -6.35 11.41 -2.28
CA SER A 279 -7.54 11.37 -3.14
C SER A 279 -8.59 10.36 -2.67
N HIS A 280 -8.28 9.49 -1.70
CA HIS A 280 -9.27 8.60 -1.08
C HIS A 280 -10.18 9.38 -0.12
N ARG A 281 -11.51 9.11 -0.16
CA ARG A 281 -12.47 9.65 0.83
C ARG A 281 -12.36 8.89 2.14
N ARG A 282 -11.26 9.11 2.89
CA ARG A 282 -10.94 8.37 4.13
C ARG A 282 -11.99 8.59 5.22
N TRP A 283 -12.45 9.83 5.38
CA TRP A 283 -13.39 10.24 6.43
C TRP A 283 -14.81 10.46 5.88
N LYS A 284 -15.36 9.44 5.24
CA LYS A 284 -16.75 9.48 4.73
C LYS A 284 -17.79 9.13 5.77
N TYR A 285 -17.41 8.56 6.90
CA TYR A 285 -18.27 8.29 8.04
C TYR A 285 -17.82 9.13 9.21
N THR A 286 -18.80 9.62 9.98
CA THR A 286 -18.64 10.31 11.26
C THR A 286 -19.11 9.42 12.38
N ARG A 287 -18.49 9.53 13.53
CA ARG A 287 -18.96 8.89 14.76
C ARG A 287 -20.15 9.71 15.25
N ASN A 288 -21.33 9.10 15.40
CA ASN A 288 -22.50 9.73 16.02
C ASN A 288 -22.29 9.84 17.52
#